data_a59a3c2671572ffca0d2b69b5c7ff318
#
_entry.id   a59a3c2671572ffca0d2b69b5c7ff318
#
_cell.length_a   1.000
_cell.length_b   1.000
_cell.length_c   1.000
_cell.angle_alpha   90.00
_cell.angle_beta   90.00
_cell.angle_gamma   90.00
#
_symmetry.space_group_name_H-M   'P 1'
#
loop_
_entity.id
_entity.type
_entity.pdbx_description
1 polymer ?
#
loop_
_entity_poly.entity_id
_entity_poly.type
_entity_poly.pdbx_seq_one_letter_code
_entity_poly.pdbx_strand_id
1 'polypeptide(L)'
;WMTKHPNTQVIAHEKAIDGLCRGQNSFDGGCSTLIAFLFCQLMVLLGNGDHRYPELSEAHLSKIITLNEDNQAQAENALNGKVLFTPGHTEDSISLLVDGNLFCGDAAMNGLPSSHKITIWVEDKAAFERSWDVMLASGAEKIYPAHGKPFAPQQLLNNKHHIGVLTLHPLKHNH
;
A
#
# COMPACT_ATOMS: atom_id res chain seq x y z
N TRP A 1 -7.48 17.97 0.08
CA TRP A 1 -7.72 17.83 -1.36
C TRP A 1 -9.20 17.74 -1.67
N MET A 2 -9.96 16.85 -1.02
CA MET A 2 -11.43 16.67 -1.19
C MET A 2 -12.23 17.96 -0.98
N THR A 3 -11.80 18.81 -0.06
CA THR A 3 -12.43 20.12 0.20
C THR A 3 -12.26 21.08 -1.00
N LYS A 4 -11.11 21.02 -1.68
CA LYS A 4 -10.82 21.85 -2.86
C LYS A 4 -11.44 21.31 -4.15
N HIS A 5 -11.81 20.02 -4.16
CA HIS A 5 -12.38 19.32 -5.32
C HIS A 5 -13.71 18.65 -4.93
N PRO A 6 -14.79 19.43 -4.75
CA PRO A 6 -16.05 18.92 -4.19
C PRO A 6 -16.75 17.85 -5.04
N ASN A 7 -16.48 17.82 -6.34
CA ASN A 7 -17.08 16.85 -7.27
C ASN A 7 -16.27 15.56 -7.44
N THR A 8 -15.14 15.42 -6.73
CA THR A 8 -14.33 14.21 -6.81
C THR A 8 -14.84 13.16 -5.83
N GLN A 9 -14.98 11.94 -6.33
CA GLN A 9 -15.18 10.74 -5.54
C GLN A 9 -13.83 10.06 -5.30
N VAL A 10 -13.69 9.41 -4.16
CA VAL A 10 -12.51 8.63 -3.79
C VAL A 10 -12.93 7.17 -3.63
N ILE A 11 -12.17 6.26 -4.19
CA ILE A 11 -12.35 4.83 -3.95
C ILE A 11 -11.31 4.41 -2.92
N ALA A 12 -11.77 3.80 -1.82
CA ALA A 12 -10.91 3.26 -0.78
C ALA A 12 -11.40 1.87 -0.37
N HIS A 13 -10.47 0.98 -0.05
CA HIS A 13 -10.83 -0.34 0.48
C HIS A 13 -11.62 -0.19 1.78
N GLU A 14 -12.59 -1.09 2.04
CA GLU A 14 -13.42 -1.02 3.24
C GLU A 14 -12.61 -1.00 4.54
N LYS A 15 -11.50 -1.72 4.59
CA LYS A 15 -10.60 -1.77 5.75
C LYS A 15 -9.82 -0.48 5.99
N ALA A 16 -9.73 0.41 5.00
CA ALA A 16 -9.09 1.72 5.16
C ALA A 16 -9.94 2.70 5.98
N ILE A 17 -11.26 2.50 6.03
CA ILE A 17 -12.21 3.50 6.55
C ILE A 17 -11.93 3.85 8.00
N ASP A 18 -11.70 2.86 8.85
CA ASP A 18 -11.41 3.10 10.28
C ASP A 18 -10.13 3.89 10.49
N GLY A 19 -9.05 3.58 9.75
CA GLY A 19 -7.80 4.33 9.78
C GLY A 19 -8.00 5.78 9.33
N LEU A 20 -8.71 5.96 8.22
CA LEU A 20 -9.03 7.29 7.68
C LEU A 20 -9.87 8.13 8.65
N CYS A 21 -10.81 7.52 9.36
CA CYS A 21 -11.60 8.22 10.40
C CYS A 21 -10.76 8.59 11.62
N ARG A 22 -9.82 7.73 12.02
CA ARG A 22 -8.91 8.01 13.16
C ARG A 22 -7.79 8.97 12.80
N GLY A 23 -7.55 9.22 11.52
CA GLY A 23 -6.42 10.03 11.06
C GLY A 23 -5.05 9.40 11.33
N GLN A 24 -4.96 8.07 11.41
CA GLN A 24 -3.73 7.35 11.72
C GLN A 24 -3.75 5.94 11.12
N ASN A 25 -2.63 5.50 10.54
CA ASN A 25 -2.45 4.13 10.11
C ASN A 25 -2.26 3.17 11.29
N SER A 26 -2.49 1.87 11.06
CA SER A 26 -2.07 0.82 11.98
C SER A 26 -0.54 0.79 12.10
N PHE A 27 -0.06 0.31 13.26
CA PHE A 27 1.36 0.03 13.50
C PHE A 27 1.62 -1.47 13.64
N ASP A 28 0.68 -2.31 13.18
CA ASP A 28 0.88 -3.75 13.14
C ASP A 28 1.97 -4.09 12.12
N GLY A 29 2.72 -5.17 12.37
CA GLY A 29 3.81 -5.59 11.49
C GLY A 29 5.20 -5.08 11.89
N GLY A 30 6.03 -4.79 10.88
CA GLY A 30 7.41 -4.35 11.13
C GLY A 30 8.17 -3.92 9.88
N CYS A 31 9.34 -3.35 10.11
CA CYS A 31 10.26 -2.97 9.05
C CYS A 31 10.87 -4.21 8.38
N SER A 32 10.94 -4.20 7.06
CA SER A 32 11.39 -5.32 6.25
C SER A 32 12.90 -5.58 6.32
N THR A 33 13.69 -4.60 6.75
CA THR A 33 15.15 -4.71 6.91
C THR A 33 15.62 -3.91 8.12
N LEU A 34 16.82 -4.23 8.62
CA LEU A 34 17.43 -3.44 9.68
C LEU A 34 17.69 -1.98 9.24
N ILE A 35 18.03 -1.75 7.97
CA ILE A 35 18.22 -0.39 7.44
C ILE A 35 16.89 0.37 7.45
N ALA A 36 15.80 -0.27 7.01
CA ALA A 36 14.46 0.32 7.10
C ALA A 36 14.06 0.61 8.55
N PHE A 37 14.37 -0.30 9.48
CA PHE A 37 14.12 -0.10 10.91
C PHE A 37 14.88 1.11 11.47
N LEU A 38 16.18 1.24 11.18
CA LEU A 38 16.99 2.38 11.61
C LEU A 38 16.47 3.70 10.98
N PHE A 39 16.05 3.66 9.73
CA PHE A 39 15.40 4.80 9.06
C PHE A 39 14.10 5.20 9.77
N CYS A 40 13.21 4.25 10.06
CA CYS A 40 11.97 4.53 10.79
C CYS A 40 12.24 5.06 12.20
N GLN A 41 13.24 4.51 12.92
CA GLN A 41 13.65 5.04 14.23
C GLN A 41 14.13 6.49 14.14
N LEU A 42 14.90 6.82 13.11
CA LEU A 42 15.32 8.20 12.87
C LEU A 42 14.12 9.13 12.62
N MET A 43 13.14 8.67 11.83
CA MET A 43 11.90 9.45 11.58
C MET A 43 11.11 9.68 12.87
N VAL A 44 11.02 8.68 13.75
CA VAL A 44 10.41 8.84 15.10
C VAL A 44 11.16 9.90 15.91
N LEU A 45 12.50 9.85 15.96
CA LEU A 45 13.32 10.83 16.69
C LEU A 45 13.17 12.27 16.14
N LEU A 46 12.91 12.39 14.84
CA LEU A 46 12.67 13.68 14.17
C LEU A 46 11.21 14.16 14.30
N GLY A 47 10.36 13.46 15.06
CA GLY A 47 8.95 13.82 15.27
C GLY A 47 8.04 13.51 14.08
N ASN A 48 8.47 12.66 13.15
CA ASN A 48 7.70 12.24 11.97
C ASN A 48 7.25 10.77 12.05
N GLY A 49 7.29 10.17 13.23
CA GLY A 49 6.99 8.73 13.42
C GLY A 49 5.53 8.39 13.66
N ASP A 50 4.69 9.37 13.98
CA ASP A 50 3.29 9.12 14.37
C ASP A 50 2.38 8.78 13.19
N HIS A 51 2.82 8.99 11.95
CA HIS A 51 2.06 8.76 10.71
C HIS A 51 0.61 9.27 10.79
N ARG A 52 0.43 10.44 11.42
CA ARG A 52 -0.88 11.09 11.55
C ARG A 52 -1.20 11.93 10.33
N TYR A 53 -2.46 11.92 9.96
CA TYR A 53 -3.02 12.77 8.89
C TYR A 53 -4.39 13.31 9.34
N PRO A 54 -4.95 14.33 8.65
CA PRO A 54 -6.26 14.86 9.02
C PRO A 54 -7.33 13.78 8.97
N GLU A 55 -8.10 13.67 10.05
CA GLU A 55 -9.26 12.78 10.15
C GLU A 55 -10.30 13.11 9.07
N LEU A 56 -10.95 12.09 8.54
CA LEU A 56 -12.07 12.29 7.64
C LEU A 56 -13.34 12.64 8.43
N SER A 57 -13.97 13.76 8.06
CA SER A 57 -15.29 14.10 8.55
C SER A 57 -16.39 13.28 7.85
N GLU A 58 -17.59 13.22 8.45
CA GLU A 58 -18.76 12.58 7.83
C GLU A 58 -19.07 13.12 6.42
N ALA A 59 -18.86 14.43 6.19
CA ALA A 59 -19.02 15.05 4.89
C ALA A 59 -18.02 14.53 3.84
N HIS A 60 -16.84 14.07 4.27
CA HIS A 60 -15.87 13.42 3.40
C HIS A 60 -16.22 11.95 3.15
N LEU A 61 -16.71 11.23 4.18
CA LEU A 61 -17.12 9.82 4.06
C LEU A 61 -18.20 9.63 2.99
N SER A 62 -19.15 10.57 2.87
CA SER A 62 -20.19 10.52 1.83
C SER A 62 -19.65 10.56 0.39
N LYS A 63 -18.38 10.93 0.19
CA LYS A 63 -17.69 10.99 -1.10
C LYS A 63 -16.78 9.78 -1.35
N ILE A 64 -16.71 8.87 -0.39
CA ILE A 64 -15.89 7.66 -0.51
C ILE A 64 -16.78 6.52 -1.02
N ILE A 65 -16.36 5.92 -2.10
CA ILE A 65 -16.88 4.63 -2.57
C ILE A 65 -16.06 3.57 -1.84
N THR A 66 -16.70 2.92 -0.87
CA THR A 66 -16.07 1.84 -0.12
C THR A 66 -15.95 0.61 -1.00
N LEU A 67 -14.73 0.20 -1.32
CA LEU A 67 -14.42 -0.93 -2.18
C LEU A 67 -14.33 -2.22 -1.37
N ASN A 68 -15.02 -3.25 -1.84
CA ASN A 68 -14.91 -4.64 -1.39
C ASN A 68 -15.10 -5.60 -2.57
N GLU A 69 -15.10 -6.91 -2.32
CA GLU A 69 -15.27 -7.93 -3.37
C GLU A 69 -16.62 -7.82 -4.09
N ASP A 70 -17.70 -7.40 -3.40
CA ASP A 70 -19.05 -7.35 -3.95
C ASP A 70 -19.23 -6.25 -5.00
N ASN A 71 -18.50 -5.12 -4.85
CA ASN A 71 -18.62 -3.95 -5.74
C ASN A 71 -17.38 -3.68 -6.60
N GLN A 72 -16.41 -4.58 -6.58
CA GLN A 72 -15.17 -4.45 -7.35
C GLN A 72 -15.42 -4.17 -8.83
N ALA A 73 -16.34 -4.90 -9.45
CA ALA A 73 -16.67 -4.72 -10.88
C ALA A 73 -17.22 -3.32 -11.19
N GLN A 74 -17.98 -2.71 -10.27
CA GLN A 74 -18.47 -1.35 -10.43
C GLN A 74 -17.32 -0.34 -10.36
N ALA A 75 -16.39 -0.53 -9.43
CA ALA A 75 -15.20 0.32 -9.32
C ALA A 75 -14.30 0.21 -10.55
N GLU A 76 -14.09 -1.01 -11.07
CA GLU A 76 -13.32 -1.27 -12.30
C GLU A 76 -13.91 -0.56 -13.51
N ASN A 77 -15.24 -0.60 -13.67
CA ASN A 77 -15.93 0.12 -14.73
C ASN A 77 -15.75 1.66 -14.60
N ALA A 78 -15.86 2.20 -13.39
CA ALA A 78 -15.69 3.62 -13.14
C ALA A 78 -14.25 4.09 -13.40
N LEU A 79 -13.26 3.24 -13.12
CA LEU A 79 -11.83 3.53 -13.29
C LEU A 79 -11.32 3.18 -14.71
N ASN A 80 -12.13 2.52 -15.53
CA ASN A 80 -11.70 1.92 -16.79
C ASN A 80 -10.43 1.08 -16.63
N GLY A 81 -10.37 0.26 -15.58
CA GLY A 81 -9.20 -0.52 -15.22
C GLY A 81 -9.57 -1.71 -14.33
N LYS A 82 -8.59 -2.56 -14.05
CA LYS A 82 -8.77 -3.72 -13.17
C LYS A 82 -8.22 -3.40 -11.79
N VAL A 83 -9.03 -3.61 -10.76
CA VAL A 83 -8.61 -3.47 -9.36
C VAL A 83 -8.10 -4.81 -8.86
N LEU A 84 -6.97 -4.81 -8.18
CA LEU A 84 -6.39 -5.97 -7.51
C LEU A 84 -6.30 -5.69 -6.01
N PHE A 85 -6.78 -6.61 -5.18
CA PHE A 85 -6.51 -6.57 -3.75
C PHE A 85 -5.08 -7.07 -3.51
N THR A 86 -4.24 -6.20 -2.97
CA THR A 86 -2.80 -6.48 -2.76
C THR A 86 -2.38 -6.21 -1.32
N PRO A 87 -3.04 -6.88 -0.32
CA PRO A 87 -2.72 -6.69 1.09
C PRO A 87 -1.32 -7.15 1.45
N GLY A 88 -0.81 -6.65 2.60
CA GLY A 88 0.46 -7.08 3.17
C GLY A 88 1.39 -5.97 3.57
N HIS A 89 1.51 -4.88 2.78
CA HIS A 89 2.06 -3.62 3.29
C HIS A 89 1.11 -3.06 4.36
N THR A 90 -0.15 -2.91 4.00
CA THR A 90 -1.30 -2.75 4.89
C THR A 90 -2.39 -3.74 4.47
N GLU A 91 -3.36 -4.00 5.35
CA GLU A 91 -4.45 -4.93 5.04
C GLU A 91 -5.45 -4.38 3.99
N ASP A 92 -5.48 -3.07 3.81
CA ASP A 92 -6.35 -2.32 2.89
C ASP A 92 -5.69 -2.00 1.54
N SER A 93 -4.48 -2.49 1.30
CA SER A 93 -3.73 -2.18 0.08
C SER A 93 -4.43 -2.69 -1.16
N ILE A 94 -4.59 -1.82 -2.17
CA ILE A 94 -5.14 -2.12 -3.48
C ILE A 94 -4.19 -1.65 -4.58
N SER A 95 -4.25 -2.30 -5.73
CA SER A 95 -3.52 -1.92 -6.94
C SER A 95 -4.49 -1.71 -8.10
N LEU A 96 -4.15 -0.83 -9.02
CA LEU A 96 -4.95 -0.53 -10.21
C LEU A 96 -4.16 -0.84 -11.48
N LEU A 97 -4.69 -1.71 -12.32
CA LEU A 97 -4.14 -2.03 -13.64
C LEU A 97 -4.93 -1.31 -14.73
N VAL A 98 -4.25 -0.45 -15.50
CA VAL A 98 -4.82 0.26 -16.65
C VAL A 98 -3.81 0.21 -17.80
N ASP A 99 -4.24 -0.24 -18.97
CA ASP A 99 -3.44 -0.28 -20.21
C ASP A 99 -2.04 -0.89 -20.00
N GLY A 100 -1.97 -2.04 -19.32
CA GLY A 100 -0.71 -2.73 -19.01
C GLY A 100 0.14 -2.09 -17.90
N ASN A 101 -0.29 -0.97 -17.32
CA ASN A 101 0.40 -0.27 -16.25
C ASN A 101 -0.26 -0.59 -14.90
N LEU A 102 0.50 -1.16 -13.97
CA LEU A 102 0.04 -1.52 -12.62
C LEU A 102 0.52 -0.47 -11.61
N PHE A 103 -0.40 0.30 -11.07
CA PHE A 103 -0.17 1.24 -9.97
C PHE A 103 -0.37 0.51 -8.65
N CYS A 104 0.71 0.14 -7.98
CA CYS A 104 0.65 -0.81 -6.88
C CYS A 104 0.79 -0.19 -5.47
N GLY A 105 0.81 1.14 -5.36
CA GLY A 105 1.06 1.76 -4.05
C GLY A 105 2.37 1.26 -3.45
N ASP A 106 2.32 0.83 -2.20
CA ASP A 106 3.44 0.24 -1.47
C ASP A 106 3.39 -1.30 -1.37
N ALA A 107 2.56 -1.96 -2.21
CA ALA A 107 2.66 -3.40 -2.41
C ALA A 107 4.00 -3.81 -3.05
N ALA A 108 4.74 -2.84 -3.61
CA ALA A 108 6.16 -2.94 -3.96
C ALA A 108 6.81 -1.55 -3.89
N MET A 109 8.12 -1.48 -3.68
CA MET A 109 8.86 -0.23 -3.58
C MET A 109 10.20 -0.32 -4.35
N ASN A 110 10.58 0.74 -5.08
CA ASN A 110 11.81 0.77 -5.87
C ASN A 110 12.68 1.99 -5.57
N GLY A 111 13.09 2.14 -4.32
CA GLY A 111 13.93 3.23 -3.87
C GLY A 111 14.45 3.01 -2.45
N LEU A 112 15.55 3.65 -2.08
CA LEU A 112 16.09 3.57 -0.72
C LEU A 112 15.07 4.12 0.31
N PRO A 113 14.98 3.51 1.51
CA PRO A 113 15.80 2.41 2.03
C PRO A 113 15.27 1.00 1.74
N SER A 114 14.35 0.85 0.76
CA SER A 114 13.85 -0.45 0.30
C SER A 114 14.97 -1.26 -0.38
N SER A 115 14.89 -2.57 -0.28
CA SER A 115 15.74 -3.51 -1.04
C SER A 115 14.87 -4.58 -1.69
N HIS A 116 15.36 -5.16 -2.79
CA HIS A 116 14.71 -6.27 -3.49
C HIS A 116 13.24 -5.99 -3.92
N LYS A 117 12.86 -4.73 -4.13
CA LYS A 117 11.49 -4.26 -4.39
C LYS A 117 10.51 -4.46 -3.22
N ILE A 118 10.98 -4.89 -2.07
CA ILE A 118 10.17 -5.06 -0.87
C ILE A 118 10.02 -3.71 -0.20
N THR A 119 8.78 -3.34 0.17
CA THR A 119 8.50 -2.10 0.90
C THR A 119 9.20 -2.08 2.27
N ILE A 120 9.40 -0.89 2.83
CA ILE A 120 10.08 -0.73 4.12
C ILE A 120 9.26 -1.23 5.31
N TRP A 121 7.94 -1.29 5.19
CA TRP A 121 7.00 -1.74 6.20
C TRP A 121 6.11 -2.84 5.66
N VAL A 122 5.90 -3.90 6.43
CA VAL A 122 5.02 -5.03 6.08
C VAL A 122 4.21 -5.41 7.31
N GLU A 123 2.88 -5.39 7.19
CA GLU A 123 1.96 -5.84 8.24
C GLU A 123 1.83 -7.37 8.24
N ASP A 124 1.61 -7.95 7.07
CA ASP A 124 1.47 -9.41 6.90
C ASP A 124 2.37 -9.91 5.77
N LYS A 125 3.43 -10.62 6.14
CA LYS A 125 4.39 -11.20 5.18
C LYS A 125 3.76 -12.20 4.22
N ALA A 126 2.85 -13.04 4.71
CA ALA A 126 2.22 -14.08 3.89
C ALA A 126 1.23 -13.46 2.88
N ALA A 127 0.47 -12.44 3.30
CA ALA A 127 -0.39 -11.67 2.41
C ALA A 127 0.45 -10.91 1.37
N PHE A 128 1.55 -10.30 1.79
CA PHE A 128 2.47 -9.57 0.91
C PHE A 128 3.06 -10.48 -0.19
N GLU A 129 3.44 -11.70 0.16
CA GLU A 129 3.94 -12.68 -0.80
C GLU A 129 2.87 -13.09 -1.82
N ARG A 130 1.63 -13.38 -1.36
CA ARG A 130 0.49 -13.69 -2.24
C ARG A 130 0.14 -12.52 -3.15
N SER A 131 0.23 -11.30 -2.65
CA SER A 131 -0.01 -10.08 -3.44
C SER A 131 0.96 -9.95 -4.61
N TRP A 132 2.22 -10.36 -4.45
CA TRP A 132 3.15 -10.41 -5.58
C TRP A 132 2.76 -11.46 -6.61
N ASP A 133 2.18 -12.60 -6.21
CA ASP A 133 1.62 -13.57 -7.16
C ASP A 133 0.46 -12.97 -7.96
N VAL A 134 -0.45 -12.26 -7.28
CA VAL A 134 -1.56 -11.56 -7.93
C VAL A 134 -1.05 -10.52 -8.91
N MET A 135 -0.05 -9.72 -8.53
CA MET A 135 0.56 -8.70 -9.40
C MET A 135 1.24 -9.33 -10.62
N LEU A 136 1.97 -10.42 -10.44
CA LEU A 136 2.65 -11.15 -11.53
C LEU A 136 1.65 -11.80 -12.49
N ALA A 137 0.54 -12.31 -11.98
CA ALA A 137 -0.52 -12.93 -12.79
C ALA A 137 -1.44 -11.90 -13.49
N SER A 138 -1.33 -10.61 -13.16
CA SER A 138 -2.23 -9.56 -13.64
C SER A 138 -2.14 -9.25 -15.14
N GLY A 139 -1.03 -9.63 -15.78
CA GLY A 139 -0.71 -9.26 -17.17
C GLY A 139 -0.11 -7.85 -17.29
N ALA A 140 0.33 -7.24 -16.18
CA ALA A 140 1.01 -5.95 -16.21
C ALA A 140 2.30 -6.01 -17.02
N GLU A 141 2.54 -5.00 -17.84
CA GLU A 141 3.80 -4.80 -18.58
C GLU A 141 4.78 -3.95 -17.77
N LYS A 142 4.24 -3.05 -16.92
CA LYS A 142 5.03 -2.13 -16.11
C LYS A 142 4.38 -1.87 -14.76
N ILE A 143 5.19 -1.81 -13.70
CA ILE A 143 4.76 -1.59 -12.33
C ILE A 143 5.20 -0.21 -11.87
N TYR A 144 4.26 0.54 -11.31
CA TYR A 144 4.43 1.89 -10.78
C TYR A 144 4.20 1.87 -9.27
N PRO A 145 5.26 1.84 -8.45
CA PRO A 145 5.13 1.94 -7.00
C PRO A 145 4.88 3.39 -6.57
N ALA A 146 4.35 3.58 -5.36
CA ALA A 146 4.23 4.91 -4.76
C ALA A 146 5.62 5.54 -4.51
N HIS A 147 6.61 4.72 -4.20
CA HIS A 147 7.98 5.17 -3.93
C HIS A 147 8.98 4.56 -4.89
N GLY A 148 9.70 5.43 -5.61
CA GLY A 148 10.78 5.06 -6.52
C GLY A 148 10.38 5.00 -7.99
N LYS A 149 11.29 4.46 -8.82
CA LYS A 149 11.08 4.43 -10.28
C LYS A 149 10.24 3.23 -10.70
N PRO A 150 9.42 3.36 -11.78
CA PRO A 150 8.73 2.23 -12.38
C PRO A 150 9.71 1.12 -12.82
N PHE A 151 9.22 -0.13 -12.84
CA PHE A 151 10.04 -1.29 -13.17
C PHE A 151 9.20 -2.39 -13.86
N ALA A 152 9.88 -3.36 -14.49
CA ALA A 152 9.22 -4.49 -15.14
C ALA A 152 8.81 -5.57 -14.13
N PRO A 153 7.68 -6.29 -14.34
CA PRO A 153 7.21 -7.37 -13.45
C PRO A 153 8.25 -8.45 -13.20
N GLN A 154 9.11 -8.73 -14.18
CA GLN A 154 10.22 -9.68 -14.02
C GLN A 154 11.12 -9.38 -12.81
N GLN A 155 11.20 -8.10 -12.39
CA GLN A 155 11.98 -7.73 -11.21
C GLN A 155 11.29 -8.16 -9.90
N LEU A 156 9.95 -8.27 -9.84
CA LEU A 156 9.27 -8.93 -8.72
C LEU A 156 9.61 -10.42 -8.68
N LEU A 157 9.45 -11.09 -9.80
CA LEU A 157 9.74 -12.53 -9.91
C LEU A 157 11.16 -12.85 -9.45
N ASN A 158 12.15 -12.07 -9.92
CA ASN A 158 13.55 -12.26 -9.56
C ASN A 158 13.83 -12.03 -8.06
N ASN A 159 13.02 -11.22 -7.39
CA ASN A 159 13.21 -10.85 -5.98
C ASN A 159 12.24 -11.55 -5.01
N LYS A 160 11.23 -12.27 -5.49
CA LYS A 160 10.18 -12.87 -4.67
C LYS A 160 10.73 -13.79 -3.58
N HIS A 161 11.78 -14.55 -3.86
CA HIS A 161 12.40 -15.46 -2.90
C HIS A 161 12.93 -14.76 -1.65
N HIS A 162 13.22 -13.45 -1.71
CA HIS A 162 13.65 -12.67 -0.54
C HIS A 162 12.50 -12.47 0.47
N ILE A 163 11.22 -12.51 0.04
CA ILE A 163 10.09 -12.40 0.96
C ILE A 163 10.07 -13.61 1.91
N GLY A 164 10.32 -14.81 1.41
CA GLY A 164 10.30 -16.04 2.20
C GLY A 164 11.26 -16.00 3.40
N VAL A 165 12.43 -15.36 3.24
CA VAL A 165 13.47 -15.25 4.29
C VAL A 165 13.38 -13.95 5.10
N LEU A 166 12.36 -13.11 4.84
CA LEU A 166 12.19 -11.83 5.50
C LEU A 166 11.94 -12.00 7.00
N THR A 167 12.70 -11.26 7.80
CA THR A 167 12.45 -11.10 9.24
C THR A 167 11.99 -9.68 9.49
N LEU A 168 10.77 -9.53 10.02
CA LEU A 168 10.22 -8.22 10.34
C LEU A 168 10.78 -7.68 11.65
N HIS A 169 11.11 -6.40 11.67
CA HIS A 169 11.61 -5.66 12.82
C HIS A 169 10.52 -4.72 13.33
N PRO A 170 9.72 -5.10 14.35
CA PRO A 170 8.64 -4.27 14.86
C PRO A 170 9.19 -2.99 15.52
N LEU A 171 8.52 -1.86 15.27
CA LEU A 171 8.77 -0.63 15.99
C LEU A 171 8.04 -0.70 17.33
N LYS A 172 8.76 -0.43 18.42
CA LYS A 172 8.13 -0.26 19.74
C LYS A 172 7.52 1.13 19.78
N HIS A 173 6.19 1.23 19.80
CA HIS A 173 5.52 2.46 20.15
C HIS A 173 5.41 2.54 21.68
N ASN A 174 5.93 3.60 22.26
CA ASN A 174 5.58 3.96 23.62
C ASN A 174 4.16 4.53 23.55
N HIS A 175 3.18 3.77 24.05
CA HIS A 175 1.82 4.22 24.29
C HIS A 175 1.79 5.30 25.36
#